data_b1ce62dca21122ef53df9e8fb3908a66
#
_entry.id   b1ce62dca21122ef53df9e8fb3908a66
#
_cell.length_a   1.000
_cell.length_b   1.000
_cell.length_c   1.000
_cell.angle_alpha   90.00
_cell.angle_beta   90.00
_cell.angle_gamma   90.00
#
_symmetry.space_group_name_H-M   'P 1'
#
loop_
_entity.id
_entity.type
_entity.pdbx_description
1 polymer ?
#
loop_
_entity_poly.entity_id
_entity_poly.type
_entity_poly.pdbx_seq_one_letter_code
_entity_poly.pdbx_strand_id
1 'polypeptide(L)'
;NEQNKPKYAAFRATENKRIMGECEGSDKSYSFKLTNDNANIHLFESAIDLLSYATLVKMHGKYWQNVSMISLAGVYTPKEKIEESKIPKALVTYLKSHPYIEKIYLHLDRDYAGRLATKTLKIILPTEYPNIEIVDNPVPRGKDVNDFLLLSKDMKPVVSERRIPSGQRKPDKGIAR
;
A
#
# COMPACT_ATOMS: atom_id res chain seq x y z
N ASN A 1 0.01 19.49 -11.40
CA ASN A 1 0.65 20.57 -10.64
C ASN A 1 0.83 21.79 -11.55
N GLU A 2 1.04 22.95 -11.00
CA GLU A 2 1.13 24.26 -11.68
C GLU A 2 2.19 24.38 -12.78
N GLN A 3 3.10 23.41 -12.91
CA GLN A 3 4.22 23.41 -13.85
C GLN A 3 4.34 22.12 -14.67
N ASN A 4 3.34 21.23 -14.68
CA ASN A 4 3.40 19.92 -15.32
C ASN A 4 4.64 19.06 -14.93
N LYS A 5 5.27 19.35 -13.79
CA LYS A 5 6.39 18.57 -13.28
C LYS A 5 5.88 17.45 -12.38
N PRO A 6 6.37 16.22 -12.53
CA PRO A 6 6.04 15.14 -11.60
C PRO A 6 6.50 15.52 -10.19
N LYS A 7 5.64 15.28 -9.20
CA LYS A 7 5.92 15.54 -7.77
C LYS A 7 6.20 14.27 -6.98
N TYR A 8 5.82 13.13 -7.52
CA TYR A 8 6.04 11.82 -6.94
C TYR A 8 6.32 10.80 -8.05
N ALA A 9 7.34 9.99 -7.86
CA ALA A 9 7.64 8.85 -8.70
C ALA A 9 8.18 7.71 -7.85
N ALA A 10 7.65 6.50 -8.08
CA ALA A 10 8.13 5.27 -7.49
C ALA A 10 8.52 4.29 -8.59
N PHE A 11 9.47 3.41 -8.30
CA PHE A 11 9.92 2.38 -9.21
C PHE A 11 9.89 1.00 -8.56
N ARG A 12 9.66 -0.02 -9.37
CA ARG A 12 9.72 -1.42 -8.97
C ARG A 12 10.27 -2.23 -10.14
N ALA A 13 11.32 -3.02 -9.90
CA ALA A 13 11.84 -3.94 -10.90
C ALA A 13 10.83 -5.06 -11.18
N THR A 14 10.76 -5.46 -12.45
CA THR A 14 9.91 -6.57 -12.94
C THR A 14 10.62 -7.91 -12.92
N GLU A 15 11.94 -7.92 -12.69
CA GLU A 15 12.77 -9.13 -12.61
C GLU A 15 12.83 -9.67 -11.16
N ASN A 16 13.45 -10.84 -10.99
CA ASN A 16 13.59 -11.57 -9.71
C ASN A 16 14.34 -10.81 -8.59
N LYS A 17 14.86 -9.61 -8.86
CA LYS A 17 15.48 -8.75 -7.86
C LYS A 17 14.41 -7.84 -7.26
N ARG A 18 14.21 -7.92 -5.94
CA ARG A 18 13.28 -7.05 -5.22
C ARG A 18 13.87 -5.63 -5.09
N ILE A 19 13.98 -4.93 -6.22
CA ILE A 19 14.39 -3.54 -6.27
C ILE A 19 13.14 -2.69 -6.37
N MET A 20 12.88 -1.88 -5.35
CA MET A 20 11.79 -0.93 -5.29
C MET A 20 12.21 0.30 -4.50
N GLY A 21 11.65 1.45 -4.82
CA GLY A 21 11.94 2.68 -4.11
C GLY A 21 11.16 3.86 -4.65
N GLU A 22 11.51 5.01 -4.15
CA GLU A 22 10.99 6.30 -4.61
C GLU A 22 12.15 7.11 -5.22
N CYS A 23 11.87 7.88 -6.25
CA CYS A 23 12.85 8.80 -6.82
C CYS A 23 13.16 9.91 -5.81
N GLU A 24 14.39 10.38 -5.80
CA GLU A 24 14.81 11.51 -4.97
C GLU A 24 13.93 12.74 -5.22
N GLY A 25 13.58 13.45 -4.16
CA GLY A 25 12.68 14.62 -4.23
C GLY A 25 11.20 14.30 -4.36
N SER A 26 10.80 13.01 -4.30
CA SER A 26 9.40 12.62 -4.31
C SER A 26 8.66 13.11 -3.06
N ASP A 27 7.48 13.71 -3.27
CA ASP A 27 6.57 14.10 -2.20
C ASP A 27 5.36 13.17 -2.16
N LYS A 28 5.22 12.40 -1.07
CA LYS A 28 4.11 11.44 -0.84
C LYS A 28 2.72 12.09 -0.85
N SER A 29 2.61 13.38 -0.66
CA SER A 29 1.35 14.13 -0.82
C SER A 29 0.75 13.96 -2.22
N TYR A 30 1.57 13.66 -3.21
CA TYR A 30 1.21 13.43 -4.61
C TYR A 30 1.25 11.95 -5.01
N SER A 31 1.10 11.05 -4.04
CA SER A 31 1.08 9.62 -4.30
C SER A 31 0.06 9.22 -5.37
N PHE A 32 0.24 8.04 -5.93
CA PHE A 32 -0.63 7.52 -6.98
C PHE A 32 -2.07 7.41 -6.48
N LYS A 33 -3.02 7.93 -7.26
CA LYS A 33 -4.45 7.93 -6.95
C LYS A 33 -5.30 7.91 -8.20
N LEU A 34 -6.49 7.36 -8.07
CA LEU A 34 -7.58 7.43 -9.02
C LEU A 34 -8.74 8.13 -8.31
N THR A 35 -9.15 9.29 -8.81
CA THR A 35 -10.17 10.13 -8.17
C THR A 35 -11.44 10.21 -8.99
N ASN A 36 -12.57 10.20 -8.31
CA ASN A 36 -13.85 10.56 -8.88
C ASN A 36 -14.72 11.28 -7.83
N ASP A 37 -15.89 11.77 -8.21
CA ASP A 37 -16.79 12.54 -7.35
C ASP A 37 -17.63 11.62 -6.43
N ASN A 38 -16.98 10.80 -5.64
CA ASN A 38 -17.58 9.82 -4.75
C ASN A 38 -17.24 10.15 -3.30
N ALA A 39 -18.22 10.09 -2.41
CA ALA A 39 -18.03 10.32 -0.97
C ALA A 39 -17.23 9.21 -0.26
N ASN A 40 -16.89 8.12 -0.95
CA ASN A 40 -16.13 7.00 -0.43
C ASN A 40 -14.74 6.94 -1.06
N ILE A 41 -13.72 6.63 -0.26
CA ILE A 41 -12.35 6.41 -0.73
C ILE A 41 -11.82 5.06 -0.27
N HIS A 42 -11.06 4.40 -1.13
CA HIS A 42 -10.35 3.16 -0.85
C HIS A 42 -8.86 3.43 -0.70
N LEU A 43 -8.28 3.04 0.44
CA LEU A 43 -6.90 3.31 0.82
C LEU A 43 -6.06 2.04 0.74
N PHE A 44 -4.93 2.13 0.04
CA PHE A 44 -4.00 1.03 -0.21
C PHE A 44 -2.59 1.37 0.24
N GLU A 45 -1.80 0.36 0.60
CA GLU A 45 -0.41 0.56 0.96
C GLU A 45 0.45 0.98 -0.24
N SER A 46 0.23 0.35 -1.40
CA SER A 46 0.98 0.61 -2.63
C SER A 46 0.11 0.92 -3.84
N ALA A 47 0.72 1.51 -4.88
CA ALA A 47 0.07 1.71 -6.18
C ALA A 47 -0.28 0.37 -6.87
N ILE A 48 0.51 -0.68 -6.61
CA ILE A 48 0.25 -2.02 -7.18
C ILE A 48 -1.02 -2.61 -6.60
N ASP A 49 -1.24 -2.49 -5.28
CA ASP A 49 -2.45 -2.97 -4.64
C ASP A 49 -3.69 -2.22 -5.13
N LEU A 50 -3.56 -0.90 -5.29
CA LEU A 50 -4.60 -0.05 -5.86
C LEU A 50 -4.98 -0.52 -7.28
N LEU A 51 -4.00 -0.72 -8.16
CA LEU A 51 -4.23 -1.19 -9.53
C LEU A 51 -4.78 -2.63 -9.56
N SER A 52 -4.34 -3.47 -8.63
CA SER A 52 -4.87 -4.83 -8.45
C SER A 52 -6.34 -4.79 -8.03
N TYR A 53 -6.72 -3.88 -7.13
CA TYR A 53 -8.11 -3.67 -6.75
C TYR A 53 -8.97 -3.18 -7.93
N ALA A 54 -8.49 -2.20 -8.69
CA ALA A 54 -9.17 -1.73 -9.89
C ALA A 54 -9.40 -2.88 -10.90
N THR A 55 -8.41 -3.78 -11.02
CA THR A 55 -8.52 -4.98 -11.85
C THR A 55 -9.60 -5.94 -11.32
N LEU A 56 -9.64 -6.20 -10.01
CA LEU A 56 -10.67 -7.02 -9.37
C LEU A 56 -12.07 -6.43 -9.58
N VAL A 57 -12.23 -5.12 -9.39
CA VAL A 57 -13.51 -4.42 -9.66
C VAL A 57 -13.98 -4.66 -11.10
N LYS A 58 -13.05 -4.52 -12.08
CA LYS A 58 -13.34 -4.79 -13.49
C LYS A 58 -13.68 -6.26 -13.75
N MET A 59 -12.96 -7.20 -13.14
CA MET A 59 -13.24 -8.64 -13.27
C MET A 59 -14.63 -9.02 -12.77
N HIS A 60 -15.16 -8.30 -11.77
CA HIS A 60 -16.52 -8.48 -11.26
C HIS A 60 -17.57 -7.70 -12.05
N GLY A 61 -17.26 -7.23 -13.25
CA GLY A 61 -18.19 -6.53 -14.12
C GLY A 61 -18.56 -5.11 -13.66
N LYS A 62 -17.78 -4.53 -12.73
CA LYS A 62 -18.01 -3.18 -12.21
C LYS A 62 -17.07 -2.16 -12.87
N TYR A 63 -17.47 -0.90 -12.87
CA TYR A 63 -16.67 0.20 -13.40
C TYR A 63 -15.72 0.72 -12.32
N TRP A 64 -14.42 0.41 -12.43
CA TRP A 64 -13.40 0.89 -11.50
C TRP A 64 -13.25 2.43 -11.53
N GLN A 65 -13.63 3.06 -12.65
CA GLN A 65 -13.64 4.52 -12.79
C GLN A 65 -14.59 5.21 -11.80
N ASN A 66 -15.56 4.48 -11.28
CA ASN A 66 -16.51 4.97 -10.28
C ASN A 66 -16.01 4.81 -8.84
N VAL A 67 -14.73 4.41 -8.64
CA VAL A 67 -14.15 4.17 -7.31
C VAL A 67 -12.98 5.11 -7.07
N SER A 68 -13.07 5.95 -6.05
CA SER A 68 -11.94 6.78 -5.61
C SER A 68 -10.94 5.93 -4.82
N MET A 69 -9.69 5.95 -5.23
CA MET A 69 -8.62 5.12 -4.67
C MET A 69 -7.35 5.94 -4.46
N ILE A 70 -6.65 5.71 -3.35
CA ILE A 70 -5.36 6.36 -3.05
C ILE A 70 -4.36 5.37 -2.47
N SER A 71 -3.10 5.49 -2.89
CA SER A 71 -1.96 4.78 -2.31
C SER A 71 -1.31 5.61 -1.20
N LEU A 72 -0.89 4.97 -0.11
CA LEU A 72 -0.08 5.60 0.95
C LEU A 72 1.38 5.80 0.53
N ALA A 73 1.79 5.30 -0.64
CA ALA A 73 3.18 5.32 -1.09
C ALA A 73 4.14 4.56 -0.16
N GLY A 74 3.76 3.33 0.21
CA GLY A 74 4.53 2.43 1.04
C GLY A 74 3.97 2.22 2.44
N VAL A 75 4.68 1.40 3.21
CA VAL A 75 4.28 1.01 4.56
C VAL A 75 4.14 2.22 5.48
N TYR A 76 2.99 2.35 6.11
CA TYR A 76 2.78 3.32 7.17
C TYR A 76 3.32 2.75 8.49
N THR A 77 4.33 3.40 9.06
CA THR A 77 4.93 3.00 10.34
C THR A 77 4.42 3.91 11.46
N PRO A 78 3.53 3.40 12.34
CA PRO A 78 3.08 4.15 13.52
C PRO A 78 4.23 4.41 14.49
N LYS A 79 4.03 5.40 15.36
CA LYS A 79 4.88 5.60 16.54
C LYS A 79 4.59 4.52 17.60
N GLU A 80 5.51 4.36 18.55
CA GLU A 80 5.36 3.46 19.69
C GLU A 80 4.08 3.77 20.49
N LYS A 81 3.84 5.07 20.75
CA LYS A 81 2.56 5.55 21.24
C LYS A 81 1.66 5.89 20.05
N ILE A 82 0.66 5.06 19.83
CA ILE A 82 -0.23 5.13 18.67
C ILE A 82 -0.88 6.50 18.53
N GLU A 83 -1.30 7.11 19.61
CA GLU A 83 -1.99 8.39 19.66
C GLU A 83 -1.10 9.57 19.20
N GLU A 84 0.23 9.40 19.26
CA GLU A 84 1.19 10.38 18.76
C GLU A 84 1.54 10.18 17.27
N SER A 85 0.96 9.16 16.64
CA SER A 85 1.17 8.88 15.23
C SER A 85 0.49 9.94 14.35
N LYS A 86 1.10 10.25 13.20
CA LYS A 86 0.55 11.23 12.26
C LYS A 86 -0.23 10.51 11.16
N ILE A 87 -1.32 11.09 10.72
CA ILE A 87 -2.04 10.63 9.53
C ILE A 87 -1.11 10.74 8.32
N PRO A 88 -1.06 9.72 7.43
CA PRO A 88 -0.21 9.75 6.24
C PRO A 88 -0.45 10.98 5.37
N LYS A 89 0.64 11.62 4.90
CA LYS A 89 0.57 12.86 4.10
C LYS A 89 -0.35 12.75 2.89
N ALA A 90 -0.29 11.61 2.19
CA ALA A 90 -1.15 11.33 1.04
C ALA A 90 -2.63 11.48 1.40
N LEU A 91 -3.05 10.87 2.53
CA LEU A 91 -4.43 10.90 2.98
C LEU A 91 -4.84 12.29 3.46
N VAL A 92 -4.00 12.97 4.26
CA VAL A 92 -4.28 14.35 4.71
C VAL A 92 -4.47 15.29 3.52
N THR A 93 -3.57 15.22 2.52
CA THR A 93 -3.67 16.08 1.33
C THR A 93 -4.94 15.79 0.55
N TYR A 94 -5.30 14.51 0.42
CA TYR A 94 -6.53 14.12 -0.27
C TYR A 94 -7.78 14.63 0.45
N LEU A 95 -7.91 14.40 1.76
CA LEU A 95 -9.08 14.82 2.54
C LEU A 95 -9.26 16.35 2.57
N LYS A 96 -8.15 17.11 2.61
CA LYS A 96 -8.20 18.57 2.51
C LYS A 96 -8.78 19.07 1.18
N SER A 97 -8.49 18.38 0.08
CA SER A 97 -9.01 18.75 -1.24
C SER A 97 -10.38 18.13 -1.56
N HIS A 98 -10.86 17.18 -0.75
CA HIS A 98 -12.12 16.47 -0.93
C HIS A 98 -12.89 16.42 0.41
N PRO A 99 -13.38 17.56 0.92
CA PRO A 99 -14.01 17.66 2.25
C PRO A 99 -15.36 16.93 2.34
N TYR A 100 -15.88 16.46 1.22
CA TYR A 100 -17.13 15.70 1.12
C TYR A 100 -16.96 14.19 1.35
N ILE A 101 -15.75 13.72 1.66
CA ILE A 101 -15.52 12.30 1.96
C ILE A 101 -16.19 11.93 3.29
N GLU A 102 -17.03 10.90 3.24
CA GLU A 102 -17.79 10.38 4.38
C GLU A 102 -17.27 9.01 4.86
N LYS A 103 -16.58 8.26 3.98
CA LYS A 103 -16.15 6.91 4.31
C LYS A 103 -14.79 6.56 3.71
N ILE A 104 -13.94 5.90 4.52
CA ILE A 104 -12.64 5.38 4.13
C ILE A 104 -12.62 3.86 4.31
N TYR A 105 -12.37 3.12 3.24
CA TYR A 105 -12.13 1.68 3.26
C TYR A 105 -10.62 1.42 3.31
N LEU A 106 -10.14 0.75 4.36
CA LEU A 106 -8.73 0.40 4.55
C LEU A 106 -8.47 -0.98 3.96
N HIS A 107 -7.72 -1.03 2.86
CA HIS A 107 -7.25 -2.27 2.20
C HIS A 107 -5.76 -2.48 2.44
N LEU A 108 -5.31 -2.34 3.69
CA LEU A 108 -3.92 -2.51 4.05
C LEU A 108 -3.56 -3.99 4.19
N ASP A 109 -2.27 -4.30 4.13
CA ASP A 109 -1.74 -5.65 4.18
C ASP A 109 -2.23 -6.43 5.41
N ARG A 110 -2.32 -7.75 5.28
CA ARG A 110 -2.73 -8.65 6.38
C ARG A 110 -1.56 -9.08 7.26
N ASP A 111 -0.34 -8.63 6.95
CA ASP A 111 0.80 -8.86 7.82
C ASP A 111 0.75 -7.96 9.09
N TYR A 112 1.71 -8.17 10.00
CA TYR A 112 1.77 -7.44 11.25
C TYR A 112 1.80 -5.91 11.05
N ALA A 113 2.60 -5.44 10.09
CA ALA A 113 2.75 -4.00 9.82
C ALA A 113 1.44 -3.38 9.31
N GLY A 114 0.78 -4.02 8.33
CA GLY A 114 -0.49 -3.55 7.78
C GLY A 114 -1.62 -3.59 8.82
N ARG A 115 -1.66 -4.61 9.69
CA ARG A 115 -2.65 -4.68 10.79
C ARG A 115 -2.41 -3.62 11.86
N LEU A 116 -1.14 -3.34 12.18
CA LEU A 116 -0.79 -2.25 13.10
C LEU A 116 -1.16 -0.89 12.49
N ALA A 117 -0.87 -0.67 11.22
CA ALA A 117 -1.26 0.53 10.49
C ALA A 117 -2.78 0.73 10.49
N THR A 118 -3.55 -0.33 10.20
CA THR A 118 -5.02 -0.30 10.25
C THR A 118 -5.54 0.08 11.63
N LYS A 119 -5.03 -0.58 12.69
CA LYS A 119 -5.40 -0.26 14.07
C LYS A 119 -5.12 1.21 14.40
N THR A 120 -3.95 1.69 14.01
CA THR A 120 -3.55 3.07 14.27
C THR A 120 -4.46 4.06 13.56
N LEU A 121 -4.71 3.87 12.26
CA LEU A 121 -5.58 4.77 11.50
C LEU A 121 -7.01 4.81 12.05
N LYS A 122 -7.54 3.68 12.53
CA LYS A 122 -8.86 3.64 13.20
C LYS A 122 -8.90 4.41 14.52
N ILE A 123 -7.76 4.63 15.17
CA ILE A 123 -7.66 5.41 16.42
C ILE A 123 -7.46 6.88 16.11
N ILE A 124 -6.52 7.24 15.21
CA ILE A 124 -6.11 8.63 15.01
C ILE A 124 -7.01 9.40 14.02
N LEU A 125 -7.61 8.73 13.02
CA LEU A 125 -8.45 9.43 12.05
C LEU A 125 -9.69 10.08 12.67
N PRO A 126 -10.45 9.41 13.57
CA PRO A 126 -11.61 10.03 14.18
C PRO A 126 -11.30 11.26 15.06
N THR A 127 -10.05 11.44 15.51
CA THR A 127 -9.66 12.63 16.29
C THR A 127 -9.59 13.89 15.44
N GLU A 128 -9.19 13.76 14.16
CA GLU A 128 -9.10 14.89 13.23
C GLU A 128 -10.30 14.97 12.26
N TYR A 129 -10.92 13.81 11.97
CA TYR A 129 -12.03 13.66 11.02
C TYR A 129 -13.18 12.85 11.63
N PRO A 130 -13.88 13.39 12.67
CA PRO A 130 -14.88 12.64 13.45
C PRO A 130 -16.11 12.20 12.64
N ASN A 131 -16.39 12.85 11.52
CA ASN A 131 -17.55 12.55 10.68
C ASN A 131 -17.27 11.51 9.59
N ILE A 132 -16.02 10.99 9.50
CA ILE A 132 -15.64 9.99 8.49
C ILE A 132 -15.73 8.60 9.10
N GLU A 133 -16.52 7.75 8.50
CA GLU A 133 -16.58 6.32 8.86
C GLU A 133 -15.32 5.58 8.35
N ILE A 134 -14.66 4.83 9.24
CA ILE A 134 -13.45 4.06 8.91
C ILE A 134 -13.78 2.57 8.91
N VAL A 135 -13.71 1.96 7.74
CA VAL A 135 -14.02 0.54 7.54
C VAL A 135 -12.73 -0.25 7.30
N ASP A 136 -12.44 -1.22 8.16
CA ASP A 136 -11.37 -2.21 7.90
C ASP A 136 -11.86 -3.22 6.87
N ASN A 137 -11.26 -3.25 5.71
CA ASN A 137 -11.66 -4.10 4.59
C ASN A 137 -10.47 -4.84 3.95
N PRO A 138 -9.79 -5.71 4.71
CA PRO A 138 -8.69 -6.50 4.17
C PRO A 138 -9.20 -7.50 3.15
N VAL A 139 -8.32 -7.95 2.26
CA VAL A 139 -8.64 -9.06 1.34
C VAL A 139 -8.96 -10.35 2.12
N PRO A 140 -9.86 -11.22 1.62
CA PRO A 140 -10.27 -12.43 2.34
C PRO A 140 -9.15 -13.48 2.42
N ARG A 141 -8.20 -13.48 1.48
CA ARG A 141 -7.05 -14.40 1.42
C ARG A 141 -5.86 -13.75 0.72
N GLY A 142 -4.65 -14.30 0.91
CA GLY A 142 -3.39 -13.68 0.48
C GLY A 142 -2.89 -12.68 1.51
N LYS A 143 -1.73 -12.11 1.25
CA LYS A 143 -1.10 -11.10 2.11
C LYS A 143 -1.71 -9.71 1.85
N ASP A 144 -1.86 -9.36 0.59
CA ASP A 144 -2.26 -8.06 0.09
C ASP A 144 -3.23 -8.21 -1.10
N VAL A 145 -3.67 -7.10 -1.66
CA VAL A 145 -4.64 -7.08 -2.77
C VAL A 145 -4.05 -7.68 -4.05
N ASN A 146 -2.74 -7.52 -4.28
CA ASN A 146 -2.09 -8.11 -5.44
C ASN A 146 -2.02 -9.64 -5.33
N ASP A 147 -1.66 -10.18 -4.16
CA ASP A 147 -1.71 -11.61 -3.90
C ASP A 147 -3.12 -12.16 -4.11
N PHE A 148 -4.14 -11.47 -3.61
CA PHE A 148 -5.52 -11.87 -3.81
C PHE A 148 -5.94 -11.89 -5.27
N LEU A 149 -5.53 -10.91 -6.06
CA LEU A 149 -5.76 -10.89 -7.51
C LEU A 149 -5.10 -12.10 -8.19
N LEU A 150 -3.83 -12.40 -7.87
CA LEU A 150 -3.10 -13.52 -8.43
C LEU A 150 -3.78 -14.86 -8.10
N LEU A 151 -4.17 -15.05 -6.83
CA LEU A 151 -4.92 -16.23 -6.38
C LEU A 151 -6.29 -16.35 -7.07
N SER A 152 -6.95 -15.23 -7.34
CA SER A 152 -8.26 -15.20 -8.02
C SER A 152 -8.18 -15.54 -9.51
N LYS A 153 -6.98 -15.43 -10.11
CA LYS A 153 -6.71 -15.81 -11.50
C LYS A 153 -6.04 -17.18 -11.63
N ASP A 154 -5.98 -17.97 -10.55
CA ASP A 154 -5.20 -19.22 -10.48
C ASP A 154 -3.70 -19.03 -10.82
N MET A 155 -3.21 -17.81 -10.72
CA MET A 155 -1.81 -17.48 -10.90
C MET A 155 -1.08 -17.67 -9.57
N LYS A 156 -0.12 -18.61 -9.51
CA LYS A 156 0.71 -18.79 -8.31
C LYS A 156 1.54 -17.50 -8.09
N PRO A 157 1.60 -16.95 -6.85
CA PRO A 157 2.51 -15.85 -6.56
C PRO A 157 3.95 -16.28 -6.84
N VAL A 158 4.74 -15.39 -7.44
CA VAL A 158 6.18 -15.62 -7.61
C VAL A 158 6.82 -15.58 -6.23
N VAL A 159 7.10 -16.75 -5.66
CA VAL A 159 7.86 -16.85 -4.40
C VAL A 159 9.29 -16.41 -4.73
N SER A 160 9.68 -15.21 -4.28
CA SER A 160 11.09 -14.84 -4.31
C SER A 160 11.85 -15.80 -3.41
N GLU A 161 12.69 -16.67 -4.00
CA GLU A 161 13.59 -17.52 -3.23
C GLU A 161 14.39 -16.64 -2.25
N ARG A 162 14.19 -16.88 -0.96
CA ARG A 162 15.02 -16.25 0.06
C ARG A 162 16.43 -16.75 -0.19
N ARG A 163 17.34 -15.87 -0.58
CA ARG A 163 18.76 -16.20 -0.55
C ARG A 163 19.10 -16.62 0.87
N ILE A 164 19.42 -17.89 1.03
CA ILE A 164 20.11 -18.36 2.23
C ILE A 164 21.42 -17.56 2.29
N PRO A 165 21.73 -16.88 3.41
CA PRO A 165 22.99 -16.16 3.53
C PRO A 165 24.13 -17.16 3.27
N SER A 166 24.96 -16.89 2.28
CA SER A 166 26.18 -17.65 2.00
C SER A 166 27.24 -17.32 3.04
N GLY A 167 27.10 -17.89 4.21
CA GLY A 167 27.97 -17.65 5.34
C GLY A 167 28.14 -18.89 6.19
N GLN A 168 28.85 -19.89 5.64
CA GLN A 168 29.69 -20.83 6.38
C GLN A 168 30.37 -21.78 5.39
N ARG A 169 31.39 -21.30 4.69
CA ARG A 169 32.43 -22.21 4.19
C ARG A 169 33.24 -22.65 5.42
N LYS A 170 33.08 -23.90 5.82
CA LYS A 170 34.03 -24.56 6.74
C LYS A 170 35.40 -24.53 6.07
N PRO A 171 36.48 -24.23 6.83
CA PRO A 171 37.82 -24.32 6.28
C PRO A 171 38.14 -25.78 5.96
N ASP A 172 38.59 -26.01 4.75
CA ASP A 172 39.09 -27.29 4.25
C ASP A 172 40.33 -27.67 5.08
N LYS A 173 40.27 -28.79 5.80
CA LYS A 173 41.43 -29.33 6.48
C LYS A 173 42.32 -29.98 5.44
N GLY A 174 43.37 -29.24 5.03
CA GLY A 174 44.46 -29.77 4.24
C GLY A 174 45.08 -30.97 4.89
N ILE A 175 45.06 -32.09 4.20
CA ILE A 175 45.79 -33.29 4.56
C ILE A 175 47.26 -33.08 4.15
N ALA A 176 48.13 -33.09 5.16
CA ALA A 176 49.57 -33.11 4.95
C ALA A 176 49.99 -34.41 4.28
N ARG A 177 50.85 -34.30 3.29
CA ARG A 177 51.95 -35.20 2.94
C ARG A 177 53.07 -34.42 2.29
#